data_8e01b2b4ce80d1cf37e0579811667081
#
_entry.id   8e01b2b4ce80d1cf37e0579811667081
#
_cell.length_a   1.000
_cell.length_b   1.000
_cell.length_c   1.000
_cell.angle_alpha   90.00
_cell.angle_beta   90.00
_cell.angle_gamma   90.00
#
_symmetry.space_group_name_H-M   'P 1'
#
loop_
_entity.id
_entity.type
_entity.pdbx_description
1 polymer ?
#
loop_
_entity_poly.entity_id
_entity_poly.type
_entity_poly.pdbx_seq_one_letter_code
_entity_poly.pdbx_strand_id
1 'polypeptide(L)'
;MDTTDIIYNCAKKLDCDARRFEPMSRHTSFKIGGKADVYIKVTNLSQLMKILKECDVCKEKYILLGNGSNVLVPDEGIHGTVLRLDGDFRNISLIDDTTIYCGAGAALGSLCKFAQKCGLSGLEFAWGIPGTVGGALFMNAGAYGGEMKDVVYSVSHITQNGDIGRTEAENLEFGYRTSVYRKNGCIITGA
;
A
#
# COMPACT_ATOMS: atom_id res chain seq x y z
N MET A 1 25.57 -14.21 4.98
CA MET A 1 24.41 -13.62 5.67
C MET A 1 23.31 -13.59 4.63
N ASP A 2 22.17 -14.16 4.90
CA ASP A 2 21.06 -14.19 3.96
C ASP A 2 20.56 -12.75 3.73
N THR A 3 20.07 -12.44 2.51
CA THR A 3 19.57 -11.10 2.18
C THR A 3 18.40 -10.70 3.08
N THR A 4 17.52 -11.63 3.42
CA THR A 4 16.42 -11.43 4.37
C THR A 4 16.92 -11.05 5.77
N ASP A 5 18.07 -11.59 6.22
CA ASP A 5 18.69 -11.22 7.50
C ASP A 5 19.16 -9.77 7.50
N ILE A 6 19.72 -9.30 6.39
CA ILE A 6 20.19 -7.93 6.22
C ILE A 6 19.01 -6.99 6.33
N ILE A 7 17.92 -7.27 5.61
CA ILE A 7 16.71 -6.43 5.60
C ILE A 7 16.03 -6.43 6.98
N TYR A 8 15.91 -7.58 7.63
CA TYR A 8 15.37 -7.66 8.98
C TYR A 8 16.18 -6.80 9.96
N ASN A 9 17.50 -6.90 9.95
CA ASN A 9 18.37 -6.13 10.83
C ASN A 9 18.34 -4.62 10.50
N CYS A 10 18.25 -4.25 9.22
CA CYS A 10 18.03 -2.87 8.81
C CYS A 10 16.71 -2.32 9.38
N ALA A 11 15.62 -3.06 9.23
CA ALA A 11 14.31 -2.66 9.76
C ALA A 11 14.32 -2.50 11.29
N LYS A 12 15.01 -3.40 12.01
CA LYS A 12 15.15 -3.29 13.48
C LYS A 12 15.94 -2.06 13.91
N LYS A 13 17.02 -1.70 13.19
CA LYS A 13 17.78 -0.47 13.43
C LYS A 13 16.98 0.81 13.17
N LEU A 14 15.93 0.70 12.37
CA LEU A 14 15.00 1.79 12.04
C LEU A 14 13.76 1.80 12.94
N ASP A 15 13.74 1.01 14.01
CA ASP A 15 12.61 0.85 14.94
C ASP A 15 11.29 0.41 14.26
N CYS A 16 11.38 -0.35 13.15
CA CYS A 16 10.22 -0.94 12.53
C CYS A 16 9.72 -2.17 13.29
N ASP A 17 8.40 -2.41 13.30
CA ASP A 17 7.83 -3.71 13.69
C ASP A 17 8.18 -4.74 12.61
N ALA A 18 9.34 -5.37 12.78
CA ALA A 18 9.84 -6.41 11.88
C ALA A 18 9.77 -7.79 12.53
N ARG A 19 9.25 -8.76 11.79
CA ARG A 19 9.04 -10.15 12.23
C ARG A 19 9.59 -11.12 11.20
N ARG A 20 10.18 -12.23 11.68
CA ARG A 20 10.63 -13.34 10.85
C ARG A 20 9.58 -14.43 10.83
N PHE A 21 9.47 -15.11 9.70
CA PHE A 21 8.58 -16.27 9.52
C PHE A 21 7.13 -15.96 9.96
N GLU A 22 6.66 -14.73 9.65
CA GLU A 22 5.33 -14.27 10.04
C GLU A 22 4.25 -14.97 9.22
N PRO A 23 3.27 -15.64 9.86
CA PRO A 23 2.18 -16.31 9.16
C PRO A 23 1.30 -15.32 8.41
N MET A 24 1.24 -15.46 7.09
CA MET A 24 0.46 -14.55 6.24
C MET A 24 -1.05 -14.74 6.41
N SER A 25 -1.48 -15.87 6.95
CA SER A 25 -2.87 -16.08 7.37
C SER A 25 -3.41 -15.02 8.36
N ARG A 26 -2.53 -14.34 9.08
CA ARG A 26 -2.89 -13.20 9.97
C ARG A 26 -3.08 -11.88 9.21
N HIS A 27 -2.65 -11.83 7.95
CA HIS A 27 -2.56 -10.61 7.13
C HIS A 27 -3.37 -10.72 5.83
N THR A 28 -4.11 -11.79 5.63
CA THR A 28 -5.01 -12.00 4.49
C THR A 28 -6.46 -12.10 4.95
N SER A 29 -7.40 -11.62 4.13
CA SER A 29 -8.84 -11.73 4.41
C SER A 29 -9.32 -13.18 4.40
N PHE A 30 -8.70 -14.04 3.62
CA PHE A 30 -8.99 -15.48 3.57
C PHE A 30 -8.51 -16.24 4.82
N LYS A 31 -7.64 -15.61 5.65
CA LYS A 31 -7.03 -16.21 6.85
C LYS A 31 -6.25 -17.50 6.56
N ILE A 32 -5.72 -17.64 5.36
CA ILE A 32 -4.86 -18.72 4.90
C ILE A 32 -3.56 -18.14 4.31
N GLY A 33 -2.55 -18.98 4.15
CA GLY A 33 -1.25 -18.66 3.59
C GLY A 33 -0.12 -18.99 4.55
N GLY A 34 0.99 -19.50 3.99
CA GLY A 34 2.22 -19.83 4.69
C GLY A 34 2.92 -18.61 5.28
N LYS A 35 4.19 -18.76 5.65
CA LYS A 35 4.98 -17.72 6.29
C LYS A 35 5.66 -16.81 5.27
N ALA A 36 5.77 -15.52 5.55
CA ALA A 36 6.74 -14.65 4.89
C ALA A 36 8.09 -14.77 5.61
N ASP A 37 9.20 -14.79 4.86
CA ASP A 37 10.53 -14.86 5.48
C ASP A 37 10.76 -13.65 6.38
N VAL A 38 10.40 -12.45 5.91
CA VAL A 38 10.41 -11.22 6.70
C VAL A 38 9.11 -10.43 6.44
N TYR A 39 8.49 -9.94 7.51
CA TYR A 39 7.36 -9.03 7.46
C TYR A 39 7.72 -7.75 8.21
N ILE A 40 7.50 -6.58 7.59
CA ILE A 40 7.88 -5.28 8.15
C ILE A 40 6.71 -4.31 8.03
N LYS A 41 6.32 -3.70 9.16
CA LYS A 41 5.47 -2.50 9.14
C LYS A 41 6.36 -1.26 9.07
N VAL A 42 6.10 -0.46 8.06
CA VAL A 42 6.79 0.81 7.80
C VAL A 42 5.86 1.94 8.16
N THR A 43 6.30 2.84 9.03
CA THR A 43 5.43 3.87 9.61
C THR A 43 5.64 5.27 9.04
N ASN A 44 6.75 5.51 8.34
CA ASN A 44 7.04 6.80 7.74
C ASN A 44 7.91 6.67 6.47
N LEU A 45 7.98 7.75 5.70
CA LEU A 45 8.68 7.80 4.42
C LEU A 45 10.18 7.49 4.55
N SER A 46 10.84 7.99 5.61
CA SER A 46 12.28 7.76 5.82
C SER A 46 12.59 6.27 6.03
N GLN A 47 11.78 5.57 6.81
CA GLN A 47 11.91 4.11 6.98
C GLN A 47 11.72 3.40 5.65
N LEU A 48 10.66 3.74 4.90
CA LEU A 48 10.36 3.13 3.61
C LEU A 48 11.53 3.26 2.63
N MET A 49 12.02 4.49 2.44
CA MET A 49 13.13 4.76 1.51
C MET A 49 14.40 3.99 1.87
N LYS A 50 14.75 3.93 3.18
CA LYS A 50 15.95 3.20 3.63
C LYS A 50 15.83 1.70 3.42
N ILE A 51 14.65 1.12 3.71
CA ILE A 51 14.40 -0.31 3.49
C ILE A 51 14.44 -0.64 2.00
N LEU A 52 13.79 0.17 1.14
CA LEU A 52 13.81 -0.04 -0.30
C LEU A 52 15.23 0.04 -0.88
N LYS A 53 16.01 1.03 -0.44
CA LYS A 53 17.43 1.14 -0.83
C LYS A 53 18.23 -0.10 -0.44
N GLU A 54 18.03 -0.61 0.77
CA GLU A 54 18.72 -1.84 1.23
C GLU A 54 18.26 -3.05 0.42
N CYS A 55 16.96 -3.18 0.12
CA CYS A 55 16.44 -4.23 -0.74
C CYS A 55 17.08 -4.18 -2.15
N ASP A 56 17.24 -2.99 -2.72
CA ASP A 56 17.90 -2.85 -4.02
C ASP A 56 19.38 -3.24 -3.97
N VAL A 57 20.12 -2.78 -2.94
CA VAL A 57 21.55 -3.13 -2.75
C VAL A 57 21.74 -4.64 -2.61
N CYS A 58 20.90 -5.30 -1.81
CA CYS A 58 20.99 -6.75 -1.56
C CYS A 58 20.29 -7.59 -2.63
N LYS A 59 19.59 -6.97 -3.60
CA LYS A 59 18.71 -7.64 -4.58
C LYS A 59 17.63 -8.50 -3.92
N GLU A 60 17.17 -8.05 -2.76
CA GLU A 60 16.10 -8.71 -2.01
C GLU A 60 14.75 -8.46 -2.68
N LYS A 61 13.97 -9.52 -2.86
CA LYS A 61 12.60 -9.42 -3.38
C LYS A 61 11.66 -8.93 -2.29
N TYR A 62 10.82 -7.98 -2.62
CA TYR A 62 9.78 -7.52 -1.70
C TYR A 62 8.42 -7.37 -2.41
N ILE A 63 7.37 -7.44 -1.62
CA ILE A 63 6.01 -7.10 -2.02
C ILE A 63 5.40 -6.12 -1.04
N LEU A 64 4.56 -5.21 -1.54
CA LEU A 64 3.70 -4.39 -0.68
C LEU A 64 2.36 -5.08 -0.47
N LEU A 65 1.97 -5.20 0.79
CA LEU A 65 0.70 -5.78 1.18
C LEU A 65 -0.17 -4.73 1.90
N GLY A 66 -1.36 -4.47 1.36
CA GLY A 66 -2.39 -3.69 2.05
C GLY A 66 -3.11 -4.54 3.10
N ASN A 67 -4.44 -4.57 3.05
CA ASN A 67 -5.24 -5.41 3.96
C ASN A 67 -5.32 -6.89 3.55
N GLY A 68 -4.60 -7.31 2.51
CA GLY A 68 -4.60 -8.70 2.04
C GLY A 68 -5.96 -9.20 1.55
N SER A 69 -6.81 -8.28 1.07
CA SER A 69 -8.19 -8.61 0.64
C SER A 69 -8.28 -9.10 -0.81
N ASN A 70 -7.21 -8.96 -1.59
CA ASN A 70 -7.14 -9.38 -2.98
C ASN A 70 -5.86 -10.19 -3.26
N VAL A 71 -5.40 -10.95 -2.27
CA VAL A 71 -4.17 -11.74 -2.34
C VAL A 71 -4.46 -13.14 -1.82
N LEU A 72 -4.02 -14.13 -2.56
CA LEU A 72 -3.94 -15.53 -2.13
C LEU A 72 -2.45 -15.86 -1.93
N VAL A 73 -2.09 -16.19 -0.71
CA VAL A 73 -0.72 -16.60 -0.36
C VAL A 73 -0.65 -18.12 -0.33
N PRO A 74 0.30 -18.74 -1.04
CA PRO A 74 0.45 -20.19 -1.04
C PRO A 74 0.89 -20.74 0.32
N ASP A 75 0.73 -22.04 0.54
CA ASP A 75 1.09 -22.70 1.81
C ASP A 75 2.61 -22.71 2.05
N GLU A 76 3.41 -22.70 0.99
CA GLU A 76 4.87 -22.54 1.04
C GLU A 76 5.28 -21.18 1.56
N GLY A 77 4.38 -20.18 1.48
CA GLY A 77 4.60 -18.82 1.97
C GLY A 77 5.15 -17.85 0.91
N ILE A 78 5.84 -16.83 1.39
CA ILE A 78 6.46 -15.78 0.56
C ILE A 78 7.95 -15.77 0.86
N HIS A 79 8.76 -16.18 -0.13
CA HIS A 79 10.21 -16.06 -0.06
C HIS A 79 10.62 -14.63 -0.39
N GLY A 80 11.06 -13.92 0.65
CA GLY A 80 11.42 -12.51 0.59
C GLY A 80 10.73 -11.65 1.66
N THR A 81 10.71 -10.35 1.40
CA THR A 81 10.22 -9.35 2.36
C THR A 81 8.81 -8.88 2.02
N VAL A 82 7.91 -8.92 2.99
CA VAL A 82 6.58 -8.31 2.91
C VAL A 82 6.60 -6.96 3.64
N LEU A 83 6.28 -5.89 2.93
CA LEU A 83 6.17 -4.54 3.47
C LEU A 83 4.70 -4.15 3.65
N ARG A 84 4.37 -3.56 4.77
CA ARG A 84 3.06 -2.97 5.05
C ARG A 84 3.22 -1.51 5.44
N LEU A 85 2.49 -0.63 4.78
CA LEU A 85 2.46 0.80 5.12
C LEU A 85 1.49 1.03 6.28
N ASP A 86 1.98 1.70 7.34
CA ASP A 86 1.23 2.04 8.56
C ASP A 86 1.63 3.46 9.03
N GLY A 87 1.31 3.86 10.23
CA GLY A 87 1.70 5.15 10.80
C GLY A 87 1.26 6.33 9.93
N ASP A 88 2.22 7.15 9.48
CA ASP A 88 1.96 8.36 8.66
C ASP A 88 1.25 8.04 7.35
N PHE A 89 1.44 6.84 6.80
CA PHE A 89 0.74 6.39 5.60
C PHE A 89 -0.76 6.11 5.83
N ARG A 90 -1.27 6.24 7.04
CA ARG A 90 -2.69 6.13 7.36
C ARG A 90 -3.38 7.47 7.58
N ASN A 91 -2.63 8.57 7.49
CA ASN A 91 -3.17 9.90 7.68
C ASN A 91 -4.22 10.24 6.62
N ILE A 92 -5.30 10.87 7.06
CA ILE A 92 -6.38 11.39 6.21
C ILE A 92 -6.62 12.83 6.65
N SER A 93 -6.59 13.76 5.73
CA SER A 93 -6.80 15.18 6.00
C SER A 93 -7.55 15.88 4.87
N LEU A 94 -8.34 16.87 5.20
CA LEU A 94 -8.94 17.76 4.23
C LEU A 94 -7.88 18.75 3.76
N ILE A 95 -7.73 18.94 2.44
CA ILE A 95 -6.82 19.92 1.84
C ILE A 95 -7.56 21.22 1.58
N ASP A 96 -8.77 21.11 1.04
CA ASP A 96 -9.69 22.19 0.75
C ASP A 96 -11.14 21.71 0.84
N ASP A 97 -12.11 22.53 0.47
CA ASP A 97 -13.54 22.23 0.62
C ASP A 97 -14.02 20.96 -0.11
N THR A 98 -13.25 20.46 -1.08
CA THR A 98 -13.63 19.31 -1.92
C THR A 98 -12.56 18.24 -2.03
N THR A 99 -11.36 18.49 -1.50
CA THR A 99 -10.19 17.62 -1.72
C THR A 99 -9.68 17.02 -0.41
N ILE A 100 -9.57 15.70 -0.39
CA ILE A 100 -9.00 14.93 0.73
C ILE A 100 -7.65 14.36 0.32
N TYR A 101 -6.62 14.55 1.15
CA TYR A 101 -5.41 13.75 1.12
C TYR A 101 -5.60 12.47 1.94
N CYS A 102 -5.14 11.36 1.41
CA CYS A 102 -5.17 10.09 2.10
C CYS A 102 -3.91 9.26 1.84
N GLY A 103 -3.25 8.81 2.90
CA GLY A 103 -2.10 7.93 2.82
C GLY A 103 -2.48 6.53 2.33
N ALA A 104 -1.57 5.88 1.60
CA ALA A 104 -1.80 4.60 0.94
C ALA A 104 -2.12 3.43 1.91
N GLY A 105 -1.66 3.52 3.16
CA GLY A 105 -1.92 2.53 4.22
C GLY A 105 -3.27 2.70 4.91
N ALA A 106 -3.99 3.79 4.68
CA ALA A 106 -5.31 4.01 5.26
C ALA A 106 -6.34 2.99 4.74
N ALA A 107 -7.24 2.54 5.61
CA ALA A 107 -8.35 1.70 5.18
C ALA A 107 -9.33 2.50 4.32
N LEU A 108 -9.80 1.93 3.21
CA LEU A 108 -10.72 2.60 2.29
C LEU A 108 -12.02 3.03 2.99
N GLY A 109 -12.57 2.18 3.88
CA GLY A 109 -13.73 2.53 4.70
C GLY A 109 -13.48 3.68 5.68
N SER A 110 -12.24 3.90 6.13
CA SER A 110 -11.89 5.07 6.96
C SER A 110 -11.91 6.35 6.15
N LEU A 111 -11.44 6.31 4.89
CA LEU A 111 -11.54 7.42 3.94
C LEU A 111 -13.01 7.77 3.66
N CYS A 112 -13.86 6.77 3.39
CA CYS A 112 -15.30 7.00 3.17
C CYS A 112 -15.98 7.66 4.38
N LYS A 113 -15.67 7.19 5.61
CA LYS A 113 -16.18 7.82 6.84
C LYS A 113 -15.71 9.26 7.00
N PHE A 114 -14.47 9.54 6.65
CA PHE A 114 -13.90 10.87 6.73
C PHE A 114 -14.61 11.82 5.73
N ALA A 115 -14.77 11.38 4.47
CA ALA A 115 -15.47 12.13 3.44
C ALA A 115 -16.93 12.45 3.88
N GLN A 116 -17.65 11.46 4.42
CA GLN A 116 -19.00 11.65 4.96
C GLN A 116 -19.04 12.72 6.06
N LYS A 117 -18.07 12.70 6.99
CA LYS A 117 -17.99 13.71 8.06
C LYS A 117 -17.72 15.13 7.52
N CYS A 118 -17.03 15.23 6.40
CA CYS A 118 -16.76 16.49 5.71
C CYS A 118 -17.90 16.93 4.77
N GLY A 119 -18.99 16.15 4.66
CA GLY A 119 -20.11 16.43 3.75
C GLY A 119 -19.78 16.21 2.27
N LEU A 120 -18.73 15.41 1.98
CA LEU A 120 -18.29 15.11 0.61
C LEU A 120 -18.92 13.81 0.09
N SER A 121 -19.34 13.83 -1.17
CA SER A 121 -19.90 12.71 -1.92
C SER A 121 -18.89 12.16 -2.94
N GLY A 122 -19.21 11.01 -3.56
CA GLY A 122 -18.42 10.39 -4.63
C GLY A 122 -17.68 9.12 -4.20
N LEU A 123 -17.54 8.84 -2.89
CA LEU A 123 -16.88 7.64 -2.36
C LEU A 123 -17.85 6.56 -1.88
N GLU A 124 -19.14 6.66 -2.17
CA GLU A 124 -20.18 5.73 -1.72
C GLU A 124 -19.92 4.31 -2.21
N PHE A 125 -19.46 4.16 -3.46
CA PHE A 125 -19.11 2.87 -4.05
C PHE A 125 -18.03 2.12 -3.26
N ALA A 126 -17.13 2.86 -2.61
CA ALA A 126 -15.95 2.31 -1.96
C ALA A 126 -16.20 1.82 -0.52
N TRP A 127 -17.36 2.16 0.08
CA TRP A 127 -17.66 1.87 1.49
C TRP A 127 -17.52 0.40 1.86
N GLY A 128 -17.95 -0.50 1.01
CA GLY A 128 -17.91 -1.95 1.25
C GLY A 128 -16.62 -2.65 0.81
N ILE A 129 -15.67 -1.93 0.19
CA ILE A 129 -14.44 -2.54 -0.33
C ILE A 129 -13.42 -2.73 0.81
N PRO A 130 -13.02 -3.97 1.16
CA PRO A 130 -12.16 -4.27 2.30
C PRO A 130 -10.67 -4.12 1.93
N GLY A 131 -10.21 -2.91 1.60
CA GLY A 131 -8.85 -2.66 1.15
C GLY A 131 -8.20 -1.46 1.82
N THR A 132 -6.94 -1.20 1.47
CA THR A 132 -6.27 0.06 1.72
C THR A 132 -6.40 0.97 0.50
N VAL A 133 -6.24 2.28 0.69
CA VAL A 133 -6.25 3.27 -0.40
C VAL A 133 -5.20 2.93 -1.46
N GLY A 134 -3.96 2.60 -1.07
CA GLY A 134 -2.92 2.20 -2.02
C GLY A 134 -3.28 0.95 -2.82
N GLY A 135 -3.87 -0.08 -2.18
CA GLY A 135 -4.36 -1.27 -2.88
C GLY A 135 -5.52 -0.97 -3.82
N ALA A 136 -6.43 -0.07 -3.43
CA ALA A 136 -7.54 0.36 -4.26
C ALA A 136 -7.06 1.12 -5.52
N LEU A 137 -6.09 2.02 -5.36
CA LEU A 137 -5.46 2.74 -6.48
C LEU A 137 -4.70 1.82 -7.42
N PHE A 138 -3.94 0.88 -6.87
CA PHE A 138 -3.19 -0.11 -7.66
C PHE A 138 -4.10 -0.91 -8.59
N MET A 139 -5.30 -1.26 -8.10
CA MET A 139 -6.27 -2.10 -8.80
C MET A 139 -7.40 -1.32 -9.48
N ASN A 140 -7.42 0.03 -9.42
CA ASN A 140 -8.60 0.80 -9.78
C ASN A 140 -9.88 0.16 -9.20
N ALA A 141 -9.89 -0.03 -7.88
CA ALA A 141 -10.96 -0.76 -7.21
C ALA A 141 -12.31 -0.08 -7.44
N GLY A 142 -13.32 -0.87 -7.72
CA GLY A 142 -14.66 -0.39 -7.98
C GLY A 142 -15.74 -1.37 -7.51
N ALA A 143 -16.91 -0.83 -7.25
CA ALA A 143 -18.13 -1.55 -6.90
C ALA A 143 -19.36 -0.67 -7.22
N TYR A 144 -20.52 -1.30 -7.42
CA TYR A 144 -21.79 -0.59 -7.60
C TYR A 144 -21.79 0.50 -8.68
N GLY A 145 -20.99 0.32 -9.73
CA GLY A 145 -20.93 1.25 -10.87
C GLY A 145 -19.93 2.41 -10.73
N GLY A 146 -19.28 2.58 -9.57
CA GLY A 146 -18.20 3.55 -9.36
C GLY A 146 -16.84 2.86 -9.21
N GLU A 147 -15.77 3.57 -9.48
CA GLU A 147 -14.38 3.10 -9.36
C GLU A 147 -13.43 4.24 -8.96
N MET A 148 -12.21 3.87 -8.50
CA MET A 148 -11.25 4.87 -7.99
C MET A 148 -10.94 5.98 -9.02
N LYS A 149 -10.90 5.68 -10.31
CA LYS A 149 -10.67 6.67 -11.37
C LYS A 149 -11.65 7.84 -11.34
N ASP A 150 -12.88 7.63 -10.83
CA ASP A 150 -13.94 8.63 -10.85
C ASP A 150 -13.73 9.74 -9.80
N VAL A 151 -12.85 9.48 -8.80
CA VAL A 151 -12.66 10.36 -7.64
C VAL A 151 -11.21 10.75 -7.37
N VAL A 152 -10.25 10.10 -8.02
CA VAL A 152 -8.83 10.37 -7.80
C VAL A 152 -8.37 11.56 -8.63
N TYR A 153 -7.77 12.54 -7.97
CA TYR A 153 -7.14 13.70 -8.61
C TYR A 153 -5.67 13.43 -8.94
N SER A 154 -4.91 12.87 -7.99
CA SER A 154 -3.51 12.53 -8.18
C SER A 154 -3.03 11.51 -7.16
N VAL A 155 -1.91 10.85 -7.47
CA VAL A 155 -1.29 9.83 -6.62
C VAL A 155 0.18 10.17 -6.37
N SER A 156 0.58 10.21 -5.10
CA SER A 156 1.98 10.33 -4.67
C SER A 156 2.63 8.95 -4.60
N HIS A 157 3.87 8.84 -5.03
CA HIS A 157 4.57 7.56 -5.08
C HIS A 157 6.09 7.73 -4.91
N ILE A 158 6.77 6.61 -4.67
CA ILE A 158 8.23 6.48 -4.79
C ILE A 158 8.51 5.72 -6.08
N THR A 159 9.43 6.24 -6.90
CA THR A 159 9.90 5.58 -8.13
C THR A 159 10.84 4.43 -7.79
N GLN A 160 11.17 3.59 -8.78
CA GLN A 160 12.17 2.52 -8.62
C GLN A 160 13.56 3.06 -8.23
N ASN A 161 13.88 4.28 -8.62
CA ASN A 161 15.14 4.93 -8.26
C ASN A 161 15.14 5.55 -6.85
N GLY A 162 14.02 5.50 -6.15
CA GLY A 162 13.86 6.08 -4.82
C GLY A 162 13.45 7.56 -4.82
N ASP A 163 13.11 8.15 -5.97
CA ASP A 163 12.64 9.52 -6.05
C ASP A 163 11.17 9.63 -5.66
N ILE A 164 10.80 10.74 -5.03
CA ILE A 164 9.41 11.06 -4.74
C ILE A 164 8.78 11.65 -6.00
N GLY A 165 7.68 11.08 -6.43
CA GLY A 165 6.93 11.51 -7.60
C GLY A 165 5.43 11.69 -7.31
N ARG A 166 4.75 12.30 -8.26
CA ARG A 166 3.29 12.45 -8.29
C ARG A 166 2.80 12.22 -9.72
N THR A 167 1.70 11.51 -9.85
CA THR A 167 1.03 11.26 -11.12
C THR A 167 -0.39 11.83 -11.05
N GLU A 168 -0.74 12.69 -11.99
CA GLU A 168 -2.09 13.26 -12.12
C GLU A 168 -3.05 12.22 -12.72
N ALA A 169 -4.36 12.39 -12.47
CA ALA A 169 -5.42 11.43 -12.80
C ALA A 169 -5.35 10.93 -14.25
N GLU A 170 -5.13 11.83 -15.20
CA GLU A 170 -5.07 11.55 -16.64
C GLU A 170 -3.94 10.57 -17.05
N ASN A 171 -2.87 10.51 -16.23
CA ASN A 171 -1.69 9.69 -16.49
C ASN A 171 -1.68 8.39 -15.64
N LEU A 172 -2.74 8.11 -14.86
CA LEU A 172 -2.83 6.93 -14.02
C LEU A 172 -3.17 5.64 -14.79
N GLU A 173 -3.53 5.77 -16.09
CA GLU A 173 -3.88 4.64 -16.97
C GLU A 173 -4.88 3.67 -16.31
N PHE A 174 -5.87 4.19 -15.60
CA PHE A 174 -6.86 3.38 -14.94
C PHE A 174 -7.72 2.60 -15.95
N GLY A 175 -7.84 1.31 -15.73
CA GLY A 175 -8.68 0.41 -16.49
C GLY A 175 -9.27 -0.67 -15.57
N TYR A 176 -9.94 -1.66 -16.16
CA TYR A 176 -10.51 -2.76 -15.38
C TYR A 176 -9.42 -3.50 -14.61
N ARG A 177 -9.46 -3.40 -13.27
CA ARG A 177 -8.51 -4.03 -12.34
C ARG A 177 -7.04 -3.68 -12.63
N THR A 178 -6.75 -2.47 -13.11
CA THR A 178 -5.39 -2.05 -13.44
C THR A 178 -5.18 -0.55 -13.27
N SER A 179 -3.91 -0.17 -13.09
CA SER A 179 -3.39 1.19 -13.12
C SER A 179 -1.97 1.18 -13.66
N VAL A 180 -1.38 2.35 -13.91
CA VAL A 180 0.04 2.51 -14.30
C VAL A 180 0.99 1.83 -13.29
N TYR A 181 0.62 1.77 -12.03
CA TYR A 181 1.43 1.19 -10.94
C TYR A 181 1.63 -0.32 -11.04
N ARG A 182 0.84 -1.03 -11.85
CA ARG A 182 1.07 -2.46 -12.14
C ARG A 182 2.26 -2.69 -13.07
N LYS A 183 2.70 -1.66 -13.80
CA LYS A 183 3.73 -1.75 -14.85
C LYS A 183 5.01 -1.02 -14.51
N ASN A 184 4.90 0.10 -13.79
CA ASN A 184 6.03 1.02 -13.58
C ASN A 184 6.87 0.71 -12.33
N GLY A 185 6.46 -0.23 -11.48
CA GLY A 185 7.17 -0.61 -10.26
C GLY A 185 7.24 0.47 -9.18
N CYS A 186 6.52 1.59 -9.36
CA CYS A 186 6.45 2.64 -8.34
C CYS A 186 5.60 2.19 -7.15
N ILE A 187 5.92 2.70 -5.97
CA ILE A 187 5.23 2.41 -4.71
C ILE A 187 4.32 3.57 -4.35
N ILE A 188 3.02 3.33 -4.33
CA ILE A 188 2.02 4.33 -3.93
C ILE A 188 2.19 4.66 -2.45
N THR A 189 2.31 5.96 -2.12
CA THR A 189 2.45 6.46 -0.74
C THR A 189 1.23 7.23 -0.27
N GLY A 190 0.42 7.78 -1.18
CA GLY A 190 -0.81 8.52 -0.87
C GLY A 190 -1.53 9.01 -2.11
N ALA A 191 -2.65 9.64 -1.93
CA ALA A 191 -3.46 10.26 -2.99
C ALA A 191 -4.24 11.45 -2.45
#